data_fa8ffaa8427a671945d538030d166d30
#
_entry.id   fa8ffaa8427a671945d538030d166d30
#
_cell.length_a   1.000
_cell.length_b   1.000
_cell.length_c   1.000
_cell.angle_alpha   90.00
_cell.angle_beta   90.00
_cell.angle_gamma   90.00
#
_symmetry.space_group_name_H-M   'P 1'
#
loop_
_entity.id
_entity.type
_entity.pdbx_description
1 polymer ?
#
loop_
_entity_poly.entity_id
_entity_poly.type
_entity_poly.pdbx_seq_one_letter_code
_entity_poly.pdbx_strand_id
1 'polypeptide(L)'
;MKLGANLVFSMLLFSVATYPLWAQMQTETEGQQSCRKFVQAFYDWYVPKAVGGHAGRSSDSALKYKRSAFSPELARSLTEDSNAQSKTSEIVGLDFDPFLGGQDTCEPYSLKSVKRAGNKCWVEVYGSSCEKRPQPDVVPELELKDGRWFFVNFHYPGLGKDSDLLTTLKDLRKERKDGQAK
;
A
#
# COMPACT_ATOMS: atom_id res chain seq x y z
N MET A 1 84.79 8.34 11.88
CA MET A 1 83.55 7.65 12.33
C MET A 1 82.36 8.31 11.63
N LYS A 2 81.72 7.65 10.63
CA LYS A 2 80.51 8.12 9.94
C LYS A 2 79.40 7.10 10.23
N LEU A 3 78.38 7.54 10.99
CA LEU A 3 77.16 6.77 11.16
C LEU A 3 76.23 7.02 9.95
N GLY A 4 75.91 5.96 9.24
CA GLY A 4 74.89 5.95 8.21
C GLY A 4 73.51 5.65 8.85
N ALA A 5 72.57 6.57 8.63
CA ALA A 5 71.17 6.36 9.04
C ALA A 5 70.42 5.71 7.88
N ASN A 6 69.98 4.46 8.09
CA ASN A 6 69.09 3.76 7.17
C ASN A 6 67.63 4.17 7.45
N LEU A 7 67.02 4.90 6.52
CA LEU A 7 65.57 5.18 6.53
C LEU A 7 64.85 3.99 5.87
N VAL A 8 64.12 3.21 6.68
CA VAL A 8 63.19 2.19 6.19
C VAL A 8 61.87 2.87 5.88
N PHE A 9 61.53 2.99 4.59
CA PHE A 9 60.26 3.51 4.12
C PHE A 9 59.25 2.36 4.10
N SER A 10 58.38 2.33 5.10
CA SER A 10 57.31 1.33 5.21
C SER A 10 56.14 1.76 4.33
N MET A 11 55.96 1.09 3.17
CA MET A 11 54.88 1.33 2.23
C MET A 11 53.63 0.57 2.69
N LEU A 12 52.69 1.29 3.32
CA LEU A 12 51.37 0.76 3.68
C LEU A 12 50.50 0.62 2.39
N LEU A 13 50.31 -0.61 1.93
CA LEU A 13 49.39 -0.95 0.87
C LEU A 13 47.97 -0.91 1.42
N PHE A 14 47.21 0.16 1.10
CA PHE A 14 45.76 0.20 1.28
C PHE A 14 45.08 -0.67 0.23
N SER A 15 44.65 -1.88 0.64
CA SER A 15 43.74 -2.70 -0.17
C SER A 15 42.35 -2.08 -0.16
N VAL A 16 41.97 -1.40 -1.26
CA VAL A 16 40.60 -0.96 -1.49
C VAL A 16 39.78 -2.19 -1.89
N ALA A 17 39.03 -2.74 -0.95
CA ALA A 17 38.08 -3.79 -1.23
C ALA A 17 36.91 -3.22 -2.06
N THR A 18 36.95 -3.41 -3.36
CA THR A 18 35.83 -3.10 -4.26
C THR A 18 34.73 -4.14 -4.04
N TYR A 19 33.70 -3.82 -3.24
CA TYR A 19 32.52 -4.64 -3.13
C TYR A 19 31.71 -4.58 -4.44
N PRO A 20 31.38 -5.71 -5.05
CA PRO A 20 30.64 -5.70 -6.30
C PRO A 20 29.21 -5.17 -6.11
N LEU A 21 28.78 -4.24 -6.99
CA LEU A 21 27.47 -3.57 -6.95
C LEU A 21 26.24 -4.53 -6.98
N TRP A 22 26.41 -5.77 -7.40
CA TRP A 22 25.33 -6.77 -7.42
C TRP A 22 24.98 -7.37 -6.03
N ALA A 23 25.75 -7.08 -5.00
CA ALA A 23 25.49 -7.56 -3.63
C ALA A 23 24.36 -6.80 -2.90
N GLN A 24 23.71 -5.81 -3.54
CA GLN A 24 22.66 -4.99 -2.93
C GLN A 24 21.24 -5.31 -3.41
N MET A 25 21.01 -6.45 -4.06
CA MET A 25 19.64 -6.97 -4.14
C MET A 25 19.26 -7.46 -2.74
N GLN A 26 18.67 -6.58 -1.95
CA GLN A 26 18.07 -6.96 -0.67
C GLN A 26 16.95 -7.95 -0.96
N THR A 27 17.21 -9.23 -0.72
CA THR A 27 16.17 -10.25 -0.75
C THR A 27 15.15 -9.93 0.33
N GLU A 28 13.88 -9.88 -0.07
CA GLU A 28 12.79 -9.68 0.89
C GLU A 28 12.86 -10.73 2.00
N THR A 29 12.68 -10.29 3.24
CA THR A 29 12.58 -11.21 4.38
C THR A 29 11.34 -12.10 4.22
N GLU A 30 11.33 -13.26 4.87
CA GLU A 30 10.18 -14.18 4.86
C GLU A 30 8.86 -13.49 5.23
N GLY A 31 8.91 -12.60 6.22
CA GLY A 31 7.74 -11.82 6.61
C GLY A 31 7.28 -10.78 5.57
N GLN A 32 8.21 -10.18 4.81
CA GLN A 32 7.86 -9.30 3.69
C GLN A 32 7.25 -10.10 2.54
N GLN A 33 7.81 -11.27 2.23
CA GLN A 33 7.26 -12.17 1.21
C GLN A 33 5.85 -12.66 1.57
N SER A 34 5.61 -12.99 2.84
CA SER A 34 4.29 -13.39 3.33
C SER A 34 3.27 -12.27 3.16
N CYS A 35 3.63 -11.03 3.53
CA CYS A 35 2.80 -9.84 3.33
C CYS A 35 2.52 -9.60 1.83
N ARG A 36 3.55 -9.60 0.98
CA ARG A 36 3.41 -9.46 -0.47
C ARG A 36 2.45 -10.48 -1.07
N LYS A 37 2.60 -11.76 -0.70
CA LYS A 37 1.72 -12.84 -1.18
C LYS A 37 0.25 -12.60 -0.81
N PHE A 38 -0.01 -12.11 0.39
CA PHE A 38 -1.36 -11.78 0.82
C PHE A 38 -1.97 -10.65 -0.02
N VAL A 39 -1.22 -9.57 -0.23
CA VAL A 39 -1.66 -8.43 -1.06
C VAL A 39 -1.84 -8.88 -2.52
N GLN A 40 -0.88 -9.62 -3.10
CA GLN A 40 -0.99 -10.13 -4.47
C GLN A 40 -2.25 -10.96 -4.66
N ALA A 41 -2.52 -11.92 -3.77
CA ALA A 41 -3.72 -12.76 -3.84
C ALA A 41 -5.03 -11.96 -3.76
N PHE A 42 -5.03 -10.83 -3.02
CA PHE A 42 -6.17 -9.93 -3.00
C PHE A 42 -6.33 -9.21 -4.36
N TYR A 43 -5.26 -8.63 -4.93
CA TYR A 43 -5.32 -7.92 -6.20
C TYR A 43 -5.62 -8.83 -7.38
N ASP A 44 -5.07 -10.04 -7.42
CA ASP A 44 -5.39 -11.07 -8.44
C ASP A 44 -6.89 -11.42 -8.47
N TRP A 45 -7.52 -11.40 -7.29
CA TRP A 45 -8.97 -11.64 -7.17
C TRP A 45 -9.78 -10.37 -7.44
N TYR A 46 -9.30 -9.19 -7.00
CA TYR A 46 -10.07 -7.95 -7.01
C TYR A 46 -10.08 -7.24 -8.37
N VAL A 47 -8.92 -7.08 -8.99
CA VAL A 47 -8.75 -6.30 -10.23
C VAL A 47 -9.68 -6.77 -11.36
N PRO A 48 -9.81 -8.07 -11.67
CA PRO A 48 -10.75 -8.52 -12.71
C PRO A 48 -12.21 -8.16 -12.44
N LYS A 49 -12.56 -7.97 -11.16
CA LYS A 49 -13.93 -7.57 -10.76
C LYS A 49 -14.14 -6.06 -10.87
N ALA A 50 -13.11 -5.28 -10.57
CA ALA A 50 -13.14 -3.84 -10.71
C ALA A 50 -13.25 -3.43 -12.20
N VAL A 51 -12.51 -4.11 -13.08
CA VAL A 51 -12.50 -3.85 -14.53
C VAL A 51 -13.76 -4.38 -15.23
N GLY A 52 -14.30 -5.49 -14.76
CA GLY A 52 -15.42 -6.19 -15.42
C GLY A 52 -16.78 -5.48 -15.36
N GLY A 53 -16.87 -4.26 -14.81
CA GLY A 53 -18.06 -3.41 -14.86
C GLY A 53 -19.31 -4.03 -14.23
N HIS A 54 -19.16 -4.79 -13.14
CA HIS A 54 -20.33 -5.35 -12.44
C HIS A 54 -21.21 -4.23 -11.88
N ALA A 55 -22.53 -4.44 -11.92
CA ALA A 55 -23.48 -3.52 -11.32
C ALA A 55 -23.16 -3.30 -9.82
N GLY A 56 -22.89 -2.07 -9.44
CA GLY A 56 -22.47 -1.68 -8.09
C GLY A 56 -20.97 -1.40 -7.95
N ARG A 57 -20.57 -0.88 -6.78
CA ARG A 57 -19.18 -0.58 -6.50
C ARG A 57 -18.38 -1.87 -6.29
N SER A 58 -17.22 -1.95 -6.92
CA SER A 58 -16.32 -3.12 -6.79
C SER A 58 -15.92 -3.35 -5.33
N SER A 59 -15.79 -2.29 -4.53
CA SER A 59 -15.49 -2.35 -3.10
C SER A 59 -16.54 -3.10 -2.27
N ASP A 60 -17.84 -3.05 -2.66
CA ASP A 60 -18.90 -3.81 -2.01
C ASP A 60 -18.72 -5.31 -2.22
N SER A 61 -18.22 -5.71 -3.39
CA SER A 61 -17.84 -7.10 -3.64
C SER A 61 -16.71 -7.58 -2.72
N ALA A 62 -15.72 -6.72 -2.45
CA ALA A 62 -14.66 -7.05 -1.51
C ALA A 62 -15.19 -7.23 -0.08
N LEU A 63 -16.09 -6.35 0.38
CA LEU A 63 -16.76 -6.48 1.67
C LEU A 63 -17.62 -7.73 1.77
N LYS A 64 -18.28 -8.12 0.69
CA LYS A 64 -19.15 -9.31 0.65
C LYS A 64 -18.34 -10.61 0.67
N TYR A 65 -17.30 -10.71 -0.15
CA TYR A 65 -16.60 -11.98 -0.40
C TYR A 65 -15.25 -12.12 0.27
N LYS A 66 -14.63 -11.01 0.69
CA LYS A 66 -13.29 -10.97 1.32
C LYS A 66 -13.27 -10.20 2.63
N ARG A 67 -14.43 -10.07 3.32
CA ARG A 67 -14.54 -9.33 4.59
C ARG A 67 -13.47 -9.73 5.62
N SER A 68 -13.13 -11.02 5.68
CA SER A 68 -12.12 -11.55 6.60
C SER A 68 -10.67 -11.11 6.27
N ALA A 69 -10.45 -10.48 5.13
CA ALA A 69 -9.15 -9.88 4.79
C ALA A 69 -8.97 -8.47 5.40
N PHE A 70 -10.03 -7.85 5.90
CA PHE A 70 -10.01 -6.50 6.46
C PHE A 70 -10.10 -6.55 7.98
N SER A 71 -9.48 -5.58 8.65
CA SER A 71 -9.70 -5.37 10.08
C SER A 71 -11.17 -5.06 10.36
N PRO A 72 -11.68 -5.38 11.56
CA PRO A 72 -13.06 -5.07 11.93
C PRO A 72 -13.41 -3.58 11.79
N GLU A 73 -12.45 -2.70 12.10
CA GLU A 73 -12.61 -1.25 11.99
C GLU A 73 -12.77 -0.80 10.54
N LEU A 74 -11.84 -1.20 9.66
CA LEU A 74 -11.87 -0.85 8.24
C LEU A 74 -13.12 -1.39 7.56
N ALA A 75 -13.44 -2.66 7.81
CA ALA A 75 -14.63 -3.31 7.24
C ALA A 75 -15.94 -2.61 7.69
N ARG A 76 -16.01 -2.17 8.95
CA ARG A 76 -17.17 -1.41 9.46
C ARG A 76 -17.28 -0.05 8.78
N SER A 77 -16.18 0.72 8.71
CA SER A 77 -16.16 2.06 8.12
C SER A 77 -16.56 2.04 6.64
N LEU A 78 -16.05 1.08 5.86
CA LEU A 78 -16.44 0.87 4.47
C LEU A 78 -17.93 0.46 4.34
N THR A 79 -18.43 -0.41 5.24
CA THR A 79 -19.84 -0.82 5.24
C THR A 79 -20.76 0.37 5.54
N GLU A 80 -20.39 1.22 6.50
CA GLU A 80 -21.17 2.42 6.83
C GLU A 80 -21.23 3.40 5.66
N ASP A 81 -20.11 3.57 4.95
CA ASP A 81 -20.04 4.43 3.77
C ASP A 81 -20.91 3.89 2.61
N SER A 82 -20.79 2.61 2.30
CA SER A 82 -21.62 1.93 1.29
C SER A 82 -23.11 2.05 1.61
N ASN A 83 -23.49 1.83 2.88
CA ASN A 83 -24.88 1.95 3.34
C ASN A 83 -25.41 3.39 3.26
N ALA A 84 -24.55 4.40 3.48
CA ALA A 84 -24.96 5.79 3.34
C ALA A 84 -25.22 6.13 1.87
N GLN A 85 -24.31 5.74 0.98
CA GLN A 85 -24.45 5.95 -0.45
C GLN A 85 -25.67 5.25 -1.05
N SER A 86 -26.01 4.05 -0.60
CA SER A 86 -27.14 3.28 -1.13
C SER A 86 -28.52 3.90 -0.85
N LYS A 87 -28.60 4.91 0.03
CA LYS A 87 -29.84 5.59 0.42
C LYS A 87 -30.15 6.84 -0.39
N THR A 88 -29.25 7.26 -1.26
CA THR A 88 -29.41 8.49 -2.06
C THR A 88 -28.76 8.34 -3.43
N SER A 89 -29.25 9.11 -4.40
CA SER A 89 -28.64 9.25 -5.73
C SER A 89 -27.50 10.27 -5.76
N GLU A 90 -27.38 11.10 -4.72
CA GLU A 90 -26.26 12.04 -4.58
C GLU A 90 -25.00 11.31 -4.13
N ILE A 91 -23.82 11.83 -4.48
CA ILE A 91 -22.54 11.28 -4.03
C ILE A 91 -22.30 11.77 -2.60
N VAL A 92 -22.51 10.89 -1.63
CA VAL A 92 -22.30 11.14 -0.20
C VAL A 92 -21.26 10.22 0.43
N GLY A 93 -20.76 9.25 -0.34
CA GLY A 93 -19.71 8.30 0.05
C GLY A 93 -18.46 8.47 -0.81
N LEU A 94 -17.58 7.47 -0.77
CA LEU A 94 -16.40 7.42 -1.62
C LEU A 94 -16.81 7.51 -3.10
N ASP A 95 -16.20 8.39 -3.85
CA ASP A 95 -16.40 8.59 -5.30
C ASP A 95 -15.29 7.93 -6.15
N PHE A 96 -14.41 7.17 -5.53
CA PHE A 96 -13.31 6.44 -6.16
C PHE A 96 -13.20 5.01 -5.60
N ASP A 97 -12.47 4.15 -6.32
CA ASP A 97 -12.17 2.80 -5.84
C ASP A 97 -11.07 2.84 -4.76
N PRO A 98 -11.40 2.52 -3.48
CA PRO A 98 -10.46 2.66 -2.37
C PRO A 98 -9.28 1.69 -2.41
N PHE A 99 -9.37 0.62 -3.20
CA PHE A 99 -8.30 -0.39 -3.29
C PHE A 99 -7.41 -0.17 -4.51
N LEU A 100 -7.85 0.64 -5.47
CA LEU A 100 -7.10 0.98 -6.68
C LEU A 100 -6.58 2.43 -6.68
N GLY A 101 -7.09 3.27 -5.75
CA GLY A 101 -6.63 4.64 -5.56
C GLY A 101 -7.10 5.64 -6.61
N GLY A 102 -8.16 5.32 -7.37
CA GLY A 102 -8.67 6.19 -8.42
C GLY A 102 -10.10 5.85 -8.86
N GLN A 103 -10.68 6.70 -9.72
CA GLN A 103 -11.98 6.46 -10.35
C GLN A 103 -11.84 5.50 -11.54
N ASP A 104 -10.73 5.59 -12.26
CA ASP A 104 -10.41 4.73 -13.38
C ASP A 104 -9.53 3.56 -12.96
N THR A 105 -9.70 2.42 -13.62
CA THR A 105 -8.84 1.26 -13.42
C THR A 105 -7.61 1.36 -14.31
N CYS A 106 -6.41 1.29 -13.71
CA CYS A 106 -5.12 1.45 -14.39
C CYS A 106 -4.39 0.11 -14.56
N GLU A 107 -5.11 -0.94 -14.95
CA GLU A 107 -4.53 -2.28 -15.10
C GLU A 107 -3.46 -2.38 -16.20
N PRO A 108 -2.52 -3.33 -16.10
CA PRO A 108 -2.32 -4.22 -14.96
C PRO A 108 -1.74 -3.50 -13.74
N TYR A 109 -2.07 -4.03 -12.56
CA TYR A 109 -1.47 -3.56 -11.31
C TYR A 109 -0.26 -4.41 -10.93
N SER A 110 0.77 -3.75 -10.40
CA SER A 110 2.02 -4.41 -9.99
C SER A 110 2.42 -3.98 -8.58
N LEU A 111 2.87 -4.94 -7.77
CA LEU A 111 3.42 -4.71 -6.44
C LEU A 111 4.92 -4.46 -6.55
N LYS A 112 5.40 -3.35 -5.98
CA LYS A 112 6.82 -2.96 -6.05
C LYS A 112 7.51 -3.18 -4.70
N SER A 113 7.65 -2.15 -3.90
CA SER A 113 8.34 -2.17 -2.63
C SER A 113 7.47 -2.76 -1.52
N VAL A 114 8.08 -3.50 -0.60
CA VAL A 114 7.44 -3.99 0.62
C VAL A 114 8.25 -3.48 1.81
N LYS A 115 7.63 -2.68 2.66
CA LYS A 115 8.21 -2.22 3.92
C LYS A 115 7.52 -2.93 5.07
N ARG A 116 8.30 -3.45 6.02
CA ARG A 116 7.79 -4.08 7.24
C ARG A 116 8.43 -3.46 8.48
N ALA A 117 7.60 -3.21 9.51
CA ALA A 117 8.03 -2.76 10.83
C ALA A 117 7.19 -3.48 11.89
N GLY A 118 7.83 -4.39 12.62
CA GLY A 118 7.14 -5.22 13.62
C GLY A 118 6.05 -6.11 12.99
N ASN A 119 4.82 -5.93 13.45
CA ASN A 119 3.63 -6.62 12.93
C ASN A 119 2.93 -5.86 11.79
N LYS A 120 3.44 -4.69 11.38
CA LYS A 120 2.88 -3.89 10.29
C LYS A 120 3.66 -4.07 8.99
N CYS A 121 2.95 -3.94 7.88
CA CYS A 121 3.49 -4.05 6.53
C CYS A 121 2.81 -3.05 5.60
N TRP A 122 3.57 -2.49 4.67
CA TRP A 122 3.11 -1.59 3.60
C TRP A 122 3.62 -2.10 2.28
N VAL A 123 2.75 -2.13 1.27
CA VAL A 123 3.09 -2.61 -0.08
C VAL A 123 2.74 -1.54 -1.10
N GLU A 124 3.71 -1.11 -1.88
CA GLU A 124 3.46 -0.17 -2.97
C GLU A 124 2.80 -0.86 -4.16
N VAL A 125 1.67 -0.30 -4.61
CA VAL A 125 0.90 -0.80 -5.75
C VAL A 125 0.82 0.28 -6.82
N TYR A 126 1.15 -0.12 -8.05
CA TYR A 126 1.16 0.74 -9.23
C TYR A 126 0.28 0.16 -10.33
N GLY A 127 -0.63 0.95 -10.86
CA GLY A 127 -1.32 0.70 -12.10
C GLY A 127 -0.45 1.12 -13.30
N SER A 128 -0.60 0.45 -14.42
CA SER A 128 0.31 0.59 -15.56
C SER A 128 -0.30 1.26 -16.79
N SER A 129 -1.64 1.22 -16.96
CA SER A 129 -2.31 1.75 -18.17
C SER A 129 -2.64 3.24 -18.09
N CYS A 130 -2.64 3.82 -16.88
CA CYS A 130 -2.84 5.25 -16.70
C CYS A 130 -1.51 6.01 -16.81
N GLU A 131 -1.59 7.35 -16.69
CA GLU A 131 -0.40 8.19 -16.71
C GLU A 131 0.63 7.72 -15.65
N LYS A 132 1.88 7.58 -16.09
CA LYS A 132 2.97 7.16 -15.20
C LYS A 132 3.21 8.21 -14.14
N ARG A 133 2.97 7.85 -12.90
CA ARG A 133 3.27 8.67 -11.73
C ARG A 133 4.53 8.17 -11.04
N PRO A 134 5.35 9.06 -10.47
CA PRO A 134 6.52 8.65 -9.69
C PRO A 134 6.14 7.96 -8.38
N GLN A 135 4.92 8.18 -7.90
CA GLN A 135 4.40 7.65 -6.65
C GLN A 135 3.46 6.47 -6.91
N PRO A 136 3.31 5.53 -5.95
CA PRO A 136 2.31 4.47 -6.03
C PRO A 136 0.89 5.05 -6.07
N ASP A 137 -0.02 4.39 -6.77
CA ASP A 137 -1.44 4.75 -6.79
C ASP A 137 -2.06 4.51 -5.42
N VAL A 138 -1.66 3.42 -4.77
CA VAL A 138 -2.14 3.07 -3.43
C VAL A 138 -1.07 2.28 -2.67
N VAL A 139 -1.04 2.48 -1.35
CA VAL A 139 -0.18 1.72 -0.43
C VAL A 139 -1.05 1.07 0.65
N PRO A 140 -1.48 -0.19 0.46
CA PRO A 140 -2.13 -0.95 1.53
C PRO A 140 -1.24 -1.03 2.77
N GLU A 141 -1.81 -0.72 3.93
CA GLU A 141 -1.24 -0.99 5.23
C GLU A 141 -1.88 -2.23 5.82
N LEU A 142 -1.06 -3.17 6.27
CA LEU A 142 -1.48 -4.43 6.83
C LEU A 142 -0.97 -4.60 8.26
N GLU A 143 -1.69 -5.38 9.04
CA GLU A 143 -1.29 -5.83 10.36
C GLU A 143 -1.31 -7.35 10.43
N LEU A 144 -0.24 -7.94 11.01
CA LEU A 144 -0.17 -9.37 11.32
C LEU A 144 -0.71 -9.59 12.73
N LYS A 145 -1.80 -10.32 12.85
CA LYS A 145 -2.42 -10.70 14.11
C LYS A 145 -2.79 -12.18 14.09
N ASP A 146 -2.39 -12.91 15.13
CA ASP A 146 -2.67 -14.36 15.27
C ASP A 146 -2.24 -15.17 14.03
N GLY A 147 -1.06 -14.84 13.46
CA GLY A 147 -0.49 -15.49 12.28
C GLY A 147 -1.19 -15.15 10.95
N ARG A 148 -2.10 -14.19 10.92
CA ARG A 148 -2.86 -13.79 9.73
C ARG A 148 -2.70 -12.30 9.44
N TRP A 149 -2.56 -11.95 8.15
CA TRP A 149 -2.57 -10.57 7.70
C TRP A 149 -3.99 -10.03 7.54
N PHE A 150 -4.15 -8.74 7.88
CA PHE A 150 -5.38 -7.98 7.68
C PHE A 150 -5.04 -6.63 7.08
N PHE A 151 -5.77 -6.17 6.08
CA PHE A 151 -5.76 -4.77 5.68
C PHE A 151 -6.33 -3.92 6.81
N VAL A 152 -5.56 -2.92 7.25
CA VAL A 152 -5.98 -1.99 8.31
C VAL A 152 -6.22 -0.59 7.77
N ASN A 153 -5.56 -0.20 6.68
CA ASN A 153 -5.74 1.09 6.00
C ASN A 153 -5.22 1.02 4.55
N PHE A 154 -5.51 2.05 3.76
CA PHE A 154 -4.96 2.28 2.43
C PHE A 154 -4.54 3.74 2.31
N HIS A 155 -3.30 4.00 1.90
CA HIS A 155 -2.75 5.33 1.76
C HIS A 155 -2.67 5.70 0.28
N TYR A 156 -2.85 6.99 -0.04
CA TYR A 156 -2.90 7.53 -1.39
C TYR A 156 -1.84 8.63 -1.59
N PRO A 157 -0.56 8.30 -1.79
CA PRO A 157 0.52 9.28 -1.89
C PRO A 157 0.33 10.33 -2.98
N GLY A 158 -0.42 9.98 -4.04
CA GLY A 158 -0.76 10.89 -5.14
C GLY A 158 -1.81 11.95 -4.79
N LEU A 159 -2.58 11.78 -3.70
CA LEU A 159 -3.63 12.72 -3.26
C LEU A 159 -3.16 13.66 -2.13
N GLY A 160 -1.94 13.46 -1.62
CA GLY A 160 -1.36 14.25 -0.55
C GLY A 160 -0.61 13.41 0.48
N LYS A 161 0.26 14.06 1.25
CA LYS A 161 1.21 13.37 2.15
C LYS A 161 0.54 12.48 3.19
N ASP A 162 -0.62 12.87 3.70
CA ASP A 162 -1.33 12.19 4.79
C ASP A 162 -2.71 11.68 4.35
N SER A 163 -2.91 11.50 3.03
CA SER A 163 -4.18 11.01 2.49
C SER A 163 -4.31 9.51 2.68
N ASP A 164 -5.33 9.08 3.42
CA ASP A 164 -5.62 7.68 3.68
C ASP A 164 -7.13 7.40 3.78
N LEU A 165 -7.50 6.13 3.61
CA LEU A 165 -8.88 5.69 3.54
C LEU A 165 -9.66 5.91 4.85
N LEU A 166 -9.06 5.59 6.00
CA LEU A 166 -9.77 5.72 7.28
C LEU A 166 -10.07 7.18 7.61
N THR A 167 -9.13 8.08 7.33
CA THR A 167 -9.34 9.53 7.47
C THR A 167 -10.44 10.03 6.53
N THR A 168 -10.38 9.64 5.25
CA THR A 168 -11.42 9.99 4.26
C THR A 168 -12.81 9.51 4.69
N LEU A 169 -12.95 8.26 5.12
CA LEU A 169 -14.22 7.70 5.59
C LEU A 169 -14.76 8.40 6.84
N LYS A 170 -13.85 8.83 7.74
CA LYS A 170 -14.22 9.61 8.93
C LYS A 170 -14.74 10.98 8.56
N ASP A 171 -14.10 11.67 7.63
CA ASP A 171 -14.49 13.00 7.18
C ASP A 171 -15.84 12.96 6.45
N LEU A 172 -16.03 12.03 5.51
CA LEU A 172 -17.32 11.79 4.85
C LEU A 172 -18.45 11.52 5.86
N ARG A 173 -18.17 10.72 6.89
CA ARG A 173 -19.15 10.47 7.96
C ARG A 173 -19.52 11.75 8.73
N LYS A 174 -18.55 12.63 9.00
CA LYS A 174 -18.76 13.90 9.66
C LYS A 174 -19.60 14.82 8.79
N GLU A 175 -19.25 15.00 7.53
CA GLU A 175 -19.99 15.82 6.57
C GLU A 175 -21.46 15.39 6.44
N ARG A 176 -21.73 14.07 6.36
CA ARG A 176 -23.11 13.55 6.34
C ARG A 176 -23.91 13.90 7.58
N LYS A 177 -23.28 13.91 8.77
CA LYS A 177 -23.94 14.30 10.03
C LYS A 177 -24.22 15.80 10.06
N ASP A 178 -23.27 16.62 9.65
CA ASP A 178 -23.40 18.07 9.65
C ASP A 178 -24.44 18.54 8.60
N GLY A 179 -24.56 17.85 7.47
CA GLY A 179 -25.59 18.07 6.45
C GLY A 179 -27.00 17.67 6.86
N GLN A 180 -27.16 16.68 7.77
CA GLN A 180 -28.47 16.29 8.31
C GLN A 180 -28.95 17.17 9.47
N ALA A 181 -28.07 18.00 10.03
CA ALA A 181 -28.40 18.89 11.13
C ALA A 181 -28.94 20.29 10.69
N LYS A 182 -29.04 20.52 9.37
CA LYS A 182 -29.63 21.72 8.76
C LYS A 182 -31.03 21.42 8.22
#